data_5a3699993f6cdd3ded0c2f606c53d3f5
#
_entry.id   5a3699993f6cdd3ded0c2f606c53d3f5
#
_cell.length_a   1.000
_cell.length_b   1.000
_cell.length_c   1.000
_cell.angle_alpha   90.00
_cell.angle_beta   90.00
_cell.angle_gamma   90.00
#
_symmetry.space_group_name_H-M   'P 1'
#
loop_
_entity.id
_entity.type
_entity.pdbx_description
1 polymer ?
#
loop_
_entity_poly.entity_id
_entity_poly.type
_entity_poly.pdbx_seq_one_letter_code
_entity_poly.pdbx_strand_id
1 'polypeptide(L)'
;MYTDKKNILQLVALLEAHGITKVVLCPGSRNIPLVHTLSNHPNFTCYPVTDERSAGYFAIGLALNGGKPAAVCCTSGTALLNLHPAVAEAFYQNVPLVVISADRPAAWIGQMDGQTVPQPGVFQTLVKKSVNLPEIHTEEDEWYCNCLLYTSDAA
;
A
#
# COMPACT_ATOMS: atom_id res chain seq x y z
N MET A 1 14.13 16.08 -0.46
CA MET A 1 13.97 15.02 0.56
C MET A 1 12.48 14.68 0.60
N TYR A 2 12.10 13.43 0.46
CA TYR A 2 10.69 13.05 0.33
C TYR A 2 10.03 12.82 1.70
N THR A 3 10.63 11.98 2.53
CA THR A 3 10.22 11.70 3.91
C THR A 3 11.45 11.21 4.70
N ASP A 4 11.39 11.32 6.02
CA ASP A 4 12.39 10.75 6.94
C ASP A 4 11.98 9.36 7.47
N LYS A 5 10.76 8.89 7.12
CA LYS A 5 10.23 7.61 7.56
C LYS A 5 10.91 6.46 6.83
N LYS A 6 11.79 5.74 7.53
CA LYS A 6 12.58 4.65 6.96
C LYS A 6 11.74 3.54 6.34
N ASN A 7 10.64 3.13 6.96
CA ASN A 7 9.74 2.12 6.42
C ASN A 7 9.13 2.51 5.06
N ILE A 8 8.83 3.80 4.85
CA ILE A 8 8.35 4.31 3.57
C ILE A 8 9.47 4.30 2.53
N LEU A 9 10.66 4.75 2.90
CA LEU A 9 11.81 4.74 1.98
C LEU A 9 12.16 3.33 1.53
N GLN A 10 12.14 2.35 2.44
CA GLN A 10 12.38 0.95 2.13
C GLN A 10 11.30 0.37 1.20
N LEU A 11 10.02 0.65 1.49
CA LEU A 11 8.91 0.23 0.64
C LEU A 11 9.03 0.79 -0.77
N VAL A 12 9.33 2.09 -0.90
CA VAL A 12 9.49 2.75 -2.21
C VAL A 12 10.66 2.17 -2.99
N ALA A 13 11.80 1.93 -2.34
CA ALA A 13 12.96 1.29 -2.95
C ALA A 13 12.63 -0.14 -3.44
N LEU A 14 11.85 -0.90 -2.66
CA LEU A 14 11.42 -2.24 -3.04
C LEU A 14 10.49 -2.21 -4.26
N LEU A 15 9.50 -1.32 -4.28
CA LEU A 15 8.61 -1.15 -5.44
C LEU A 15 9.41 -0.84 -6.71
N GLU A 16 10.40 0.06 -6.61
CA GLU A 16 11.28 0.41 -7.71
C GLU A 16 12.10 -0.79 -8.20
N ALA A 17 12.73 -1.52 -7.27
CA ALA A 17 13.54 -2.69 -7.57
C ALA A 17 12.74 -3.78 -8.32
N HIS A 18 11.46 -3.91 -8.03
CA HIS A 18 10.54 -4.84 -8.72
C HIS A 18 9.90 -4.25 -9.98
N GLY A 19 10.25 -3.03 -10.36
CA GLY A 19 9.67 -2.36 -11.53
C GLY A 19 8.20 -2.01 -11.40
N ILE A 20 7.69 -1.91 -10.16
CA ILE A 20 6.32 -1.49 -9.86
C ILE A 20 6.29 0.05 -9.81
N THR A 21 6.28 0.66 -10.97
CA THR A 21 6.45 2.12 -11.13
C THR A 21 5.15 2.88 -11.41
N LYS A 22 4.05 2.16 -11.65
CA LYS A 22 2.72 2.77 -11.84
C LYS A 22 1.93 2.68 -10.54
N VAL A 23 1.56 3.81 -9.97
CA VAL A 23 0.86 3.88 -8.69
C VAL A 23 -0.39 4.75 -8.78
N VAL A 24 -1.52 4.19 -8.41
CA VAL A 24 -2.77 4.94 -8.25
C VAL A 24 -2.84 5.49 -6.83
N LEU A 25 -3.03 6.79 -6.69
CA LEU A 25 -2.98 7.48 -5.41
C LEU A 25 -4.35 8.02 -5.01
N CYS A 26 -4.89 7.54 -3.91
CA CYS A 26 -6.09 8.11 -3.30
C CYS A 26 -5.70 9.20 -2.29
N PRO A 27 -6.48 10.30 -2.20
CA PRO A 27 -6.22 11.36 -1.24
C PRO A 27 -6.50 10.91 0.19
N GLY A 28 -5.74 11.45 1.14
CA GLY A 28 -5.96 11.21 2.57
C GLY A 28 -4.83 11.78 3.42
N SER A 29 -5.13 12.10 4.67
CA SER A 29 -4.15 12.73 5.56
C SER A 29 -3.10 11.73 6.08
N ARG A 30 -3.45 10.47 6.27
CA ARG A 30 -2.52 9.49 6.84
C ARG A 30 -1.50 8.96 5.84
N ASN A 31 -1.85 8.93 4.57
CA ASN A 31 -0.94 8.50 3.52
C ASN A 31 -0.13 9.66 2.88
N ILE A 32 -0.20 10.89 3.41
CA ILE A 32 0.59 12.03 2.91
C ILE A 32 2.07 11.68 2.70
N PRO A 33 2.79 11.05 3.64
CA PRO A 33 4.20 10.73 3.43
C PRO A 33 4.44 9.78 2.25
N LEU A 34 3.54 8.82 2.02
CA LEU A 34 3.58 7.91 0.87
C LEU A 34 3.30 8.65 -0.43
N VAL A 35 2.18 9.39 -0.47
CA VAL A 35 1.74 10.15 -1.66
C VAL A 35 2.81 11.17 -2.06
N HIS A 36 3.32 11.94 -1.09
CA HIS A 36 4.35 12.94 -1.34
C HIS A 36 5.65 12.30 -1.87
N THR A 37 6.10 11.20 -1.28
CA THR A 37 7.30 10.50 -1.71
C THR A 37 7.16 9.96 -3.13
N LEU A 38 6.09 9.21 -3.39
CA LEU A 38 5.84 8.60 -4.69
C LEU A 38 5.64 9.65 -5.80
N SER A 39 4.87 10.71 -5.54
CA SER A 39 4.58 11.75 -6.53
C SER A 39 5.79 12.59 -6.93
N ASN A 40 6.79 12.69 -6.06
CA ASN A 40 8.00 13.45 -6.34
C ASN A 40 9.18 12.56 -6.78
N HIS A 41 9.02 11.25 -6.80
CA HIS A 41 10.07 10.33 -7.19
C HIS A 41 10.13 10.20 -8.72
N PRO A 42 11.31 10.37 -9.37
CA PRO A 42 11.41 10.46 -10.83
C PRO A 42 10.99 9.19 -11.58
N ASN A 43 11.07 8.03 -10.92
CA ASN A 43 10.81 6.73 -11.55
C ASN A 43 9.38 6.22 -11.38
N PHE A 44 8.52 6.99 -10.69
CA PHE A 44 7.11 6.62 -10.52
C PHE A 44 6.19 7.48 -11.38
N THR A 45 5.20 6.82 -11.99
CA THR A 45 4.08 7.49 -12.65
C THR A 45 2.85 7.35 -11.76
N CYS A 46 2.41 8.48 -11.22
CA CYS A 46 1.31 8.52 -10.26
C CYS A 46 0.01 8.99 -10.91
N TYR A 47 -1.08 8.30 -10.61
CA TYR A 47 -2.42 8.57 -11.11
C TYR A 47 -3.33 8.91 -9.93
N PRO A 48 -3.71 10.18 -9.73
CA PRO A 48 -4.61 10.57 -8.66
C PRO A 48 -6.05 10.13 -8.98
N VAL A 49 -6.67 9.36 -8.07
CA VAL A 49 -8.06 8.93 -8.16
C VAL A 49 -8.71 9.07 -6.79
N THR A 50 -9.81 9.82 -6.70
CA THR A 50 -10.41 10.18 -5.40
C THR A 50 -11.15 9.03 -4.75
N ASP A 51 -11.91 8.25 -5.53
CA ASP A 51 -12.68 7.11 -5.03
C ASP A 51 -11.83 5.84 -5.03
N GLU A 52 -11.65 5.23 -3.87
CA GLU A 52 -10.75 4.08 -3.69
C GLU A 52 -11.21 2.85 -4.49
N ARG A 53 -12.50 2.60 -4.58
CA ARG A 53 -13.02 1.48 -5.37
C ARG A 53 -12.67 1.67 -6.85
N SER A 54 -12.87 2.86 -7.38
CA SER A 54 -12.47 3.20 -8.75
C SER A 54 -10.95 3.12 -8.93
N ALA A 55 -10.18 3.56 -7.94
CA ALA A 55 -8.73 3.47 -7.93
C ALA A 55 -8.22 2.03 -8.03
N GLY A 56 -8.82 1.11 -7.29
CA GLY A 56 -8.48 -0.31 -7.35
C GLY A 56 -8.68 -0.90 -8.76
N TYR A 57 -9.82 -0.66 -9.38
CA TYR A 57 -10.08 -1.12 -10.75
C TYR A 57 -9.20 -0.41 -11.78
N PHE A 58 -8.89 0.86 -11.57
CA PHE A 58 -7.95 1.59 -12.42
C PHE A 58 -6.54 0.95 -12.37
N ALA A 59 -6.08 0.57 -11.18
CA ALA A 59 -4.81 -0.12 -11.00
C ALA A 59 -4.79 -1.50 -11.68
N ILE A 60 -5.89 -2.27 -11.62
CA ILE A 60 -6.06 -3.50 -12.39
C ILE A 60 -5.90 -3.24 -13.89
N GLY A 61 -6.57 -2.22 -14.41
CA GLY A 61 -6.45 -1.82 -15.82
C GLY A 61 -5.02 -1.47 -16.23
N LEU A 62 -4.27 -0.77 -15.35
CA LEU A 62 -2.87 -0.44 -15.58
C LEU A 62 -1.98 -1.70 -15.62
N ALA A 63 -2.24 -2.67 -14.75
CA ALA A 63 -1.50 -3.93 -14.71
C ALA A 63 -1.78 -4.77 -15.97
N LEU A 64 -3.04 -4.91 -16.36
CA LEU A 64 -3.45 -5.65 -17.56
C LEU A 64 -2.86 -5.04 -18.84
N ASN A 65 -2.95 -3.73 -19.00
CA ASN A 65 -2.43 -3.04 -20.18
C ASN A 65 -0.90 -3.00 -20.22
N GLY A 66 -0.25 -2.97 -19.06
CA GLY A 66 1.21 -2.85 -18.97
C GLY A 66 1.96 -4.17 -18.89
N GLY A 67 1.29 -5.29 -18.64
CA GLY A 67 1.92 -6.60 -18.41
C GLY A 67 2.85 -6.62 -17.19
N LYS A 68 2.73 -5.64 -16.28
CA LYS A 68 3.54 -5.49 -15.07
C LYS A 68 2.63 -5.18 -13.88
N PRO A 69 3.03 -5.52 -12.65
CA PRO A 69 2.27 -5.15 -11.47
C PRO A 69 2.05 -3.64 -11.38
N ALA A 70 0.88 -3.25 -10.88
CA ALA A 70 0.58 -1.87 -10.52
C ALA A 70 0.25 -1.78 -9.03
N ALA A 71 0.45 -0.61 -8.44
CA ALA A 71 0.11 -0.37 -7.04
C ALA A 71 -1.07 0.60 -6.91
N VAL A 72 -1.83 0.45 -5.84
CA VAL A 72 -2.82 1.41 -5.38
C VAL A 72 -2.52 1.78 -3.93
N CYS A 73 -2.51 3.09 -3.63
CA CYS A 73 -2.22 3.62 -2.31
C CYS A 73 -3.42 4.40 -1.78
N CYS A 74 -3.89 4.05 -0.58
CA CYS A 74 -5.01 4.72 0.08
C CYS A 74 -4.68 5.10 1.54
N THR A 75 -5.57 5.87 2.15
CA THR A 75 -5.51 6.21 3.57
C THR A 75 -6.06 5.07 4.44
N SER A 76 -6.11 5.28 5.75
CA SER A 76 -6.58 4.28 6.72
C SER A 76 -8.10 4.14 6.75
N GLY A 77 -8.57 3.08 7.39
CA GLY A 77 -9.97 2.86 7.70
C GLY A 77 -10.79 2.33 6.53
N THR A 78 -11.97 2.89 6.31
CA THR A 78 -12.90 2.47 5.27
C THR A 78 -12.34 2.64 3.84
N ALA A 79 -11.35 3.49 3.66
CA ALA A 79 -10.62 3.63 2.39
C ALA A 79 -10.05 2.28 1.93
N LEU A 80 -9.38 1.55 2.83
CA LEU A 80 -8.87 0.22 2.53
C LEU A 80 -10.00 -0.78 2.22
N LEU A 81 -11.12 -0.71 2.93
CA LEU A 81 -12.26 -1.60 2.71
C LEU A 81 -12.89 -1.39 1.31
N ASN A 82 -12.86 -0.17 0.79
CA ASN A 82 -13.35 0.14 -0.56
C ASN A 82 -12.52 -0.53 -1.67
N LEU A 83 -11.30 -0.96 -1.38
CA LEU A 83 -10.46 -1.71 -2.33
C LEU A 83 -10.83 -3.20 -2.40
N HIS A 84 -11.64 -3.71 -1.45
CA HIS A 84 -11.97 -5.14 -1.38
C HIS A 84 -12.53 -5.73 -2.67
N PRO A 85 -13.48 -5.07 -3.38
CA PRO A 85 -14.00 -5.59 -4.64
C PRO A 85 -12.92 -5.73 -5.72
N ALA A 86 -12.01 -4.74 -5.82
CA ALA A 86 -10.91 -4.78 -6.78
C ALA A 86 -9.87 -5.85 -6.42
N VAL A 87 -9.58 -6.05 -5.13
CA VAL A 87 -8.68 -7.12 -4.66
C VAL A 87 -9.27 -8.49 -5.00
N ALA A 88 -10.58 -8.69 -4.78
CA ALA A 88 -11.24 -9.92 -5.17
C ALA A 88 -11.16 -10.17 -6.67
N GLU A 89 -11.43 -9.14 -7.49
CA GLU A 89 -11.32 -9.24 -8.95
C GLU A 89 -9.89 -9.58 -9.39
N ALA A 90 -8.89 -8.87 -8.84
CA ALA A 90 -7.48 -9.14 -9.14
C ALA A 90 -7.08 -10.57 -8.79
N PHE A 91 -7.57 -11.10 -7.66
CA PHE A 91 -7.32 -12.46 -7.21
C PHE A 91 -7.87 -13.49 -8.22
N TYR A 92 -9.16 -13.39 -8.59
CA TYR A 92 -9.78 -14.35 -9.50
C TYR A 92 -9.28 -14.25 -10.94
N GLN A 93 -8.85 -13.07 -11.37
CA GLN A 93 -8.25 -12.88 -12.70
C GLN A 93 -6.72 -13.09 -12.73
N ASN A 94 -6.09 -13.41 -11.59
CA ASN A 94 -4.64 -13.52 -11.46
C ASN A 94 -3.88 -12.26 -11.94
N VAL A 95 -4.43 -11.08 -11.65
CA VAL A 95 -3.80 -9.80 -11.97
C VAL A 95 -2.89 -9.37 -10.82
N PRO A 96 -1.61 -9.10 -11.07
CA PRO A 96 -0.69 -8.67 -10.02
C PRO A 96 -1.00 -7.24 -9.56
N LEU A 97 -1.57 -7.11 -8.38
CA LEU A 97 -1.94 -5.86 -7.74
C LEU A 97 -1.26 -5.73 -6.38
N VAL A 98 -0.61 -4.59 -6.13
CA VAL A 98 -0.05 -4.23 -4.83
C VAL A 98 -0.95 -3.19 -4.17
N VAL A 99 -1.45 -3.51 -2.98
CA VAL A 99 -2.25 -2.57 -2.17
C VAL A 99 -1.38 -2.01 -1.04
N ILE A 100 -1.31 -0.70 -0.96
CA ILE A 100 -0.57 0.03 0.07
C ILE A 100 -1.57 0.89 0.84
N SER A 101 -1.71 0.67 2.13
CA SER A 101 -2.56 1.52 2.98
C SER A 101 -1.77 2.14 4.12
N ALA A 102 -2.10 3.38 4.45
CA ALA A 102 -1.73 3.89 5.76
C ALA A 102 -2.58 3.21 6.84
N ASP A 103 -2.10 3.23 8.07
CA ASP A 103 -2.87 2.76 9.22
C ASP A 103 -2.77 3.74 10.40
N ARG A 104 -3.56 3.51 11.42
CA ARG A 104 -3.49 4.18 12.71
C ARG A 104 -2.56 3.41 13.64
N PRO A 105 -1.94 4.08 14.63
CA PRO A 105 -1.23 3.38 15.70
C PRO A 105 -2.10 2.30 16.34
N ALA A 106 -1.54 1.13 16.59
CA ALA A 106 -2.27 0.00 17.13
C ALA A 106 -3.03 0.32 18.44
N ALA A 107 -2.48 1.22 19.26
CA ALA A 107 -3.11 1.67 20.49
C ALA A 107 -4.43 2.44 20.29
N TRP A 108 -4.72 2.92 19.09
CA TRP A 108 -5.94 3.67 18.76
C TRP A 108 -7.05 2.76 18.22
N ILE A 109 -6.70 1.55 17.81
CA ILE A 109 -7.66 0.59 17.28
C ILE A 109 -8.61 0.13 18.40
N GLY A 110 -9.91 0.17 18.14
CA GLY A 110 -10.94 -0.19 19.12
C GLY A 110 -11.37 0.90 20.08
N GLN A 111 -10.81 2.11 19.97
CA GLN A 111 -11.20 3.27 20.81
C GLN A 111 -12.31 4.13 20.19
N MET A 112 -13.03 3.63 19.20
CA MET A 112 -14.10 4.37 18.50
C MET A 112 -13.63 5.66 17.82
N ASP A 113 -12.33 5.76 17.54
CA ASP A 113 -11.75 6.91 16.86
C ASP A 113 -12.01 6.85 15.34
N GLY A 114 -12.11 8.01 14.71
CA GLY A 114 -12.46 8.11 13.28
C GLY A 114 -11.42 7.45 12.36
N GLN A 115 -11.89 6.70 11.36
CA GLN A 115 -11.07 5.98 10.40
C GLN A 115 -10.10 4.95 11.04
N THR A 116 -10.49 4.36 12.17
CA THR A 116 -9.77 3.28 12.84
C THR A 116 -10.56 1.98 12.70
N VAL A 117 -10.06 1.07 11.90
CA VAL A 117 -10.58 -0.28 11.75
C VAL A 117 -9.43 -1.27 11.86
N PRO A 118 -9.64 -2.52 12.30
CA PRO A 118 -8.61 -3.55 12.23
C PRO A 118 -8.24 -3.83 10.77
N GLN A 119 -7.09 -3.34 10.32
CA GLN A 119 -6.64 -3.47 8.92
C GLN A 119 -5.79 -4.71 8.65
N PRO A 120 -4.93 -5.19 9.57
CA PRO A 120 -4.12 -6.37 9.33
C PRO A 120 -4.96 -7.58 8.93
N GLY A 121 -4.64 -8.18 7.77
CA GLY A 121 -5.33 -9.36 7.28
C GLY A 121 -6.75 -9.13 6.74
N VAL A 122 -7.17 -7.89 6.51
CA VAL A 122 -8.54 -7.56 6.07
C VAL A 122 -8.95 -8.27 4.78
N PHE A 123 -8.03 -8.55 3.88
CA PHE A 123 -8.30 -9.28 2.63
C PHE A 123 -8.16 -10.80 2.76
N GLN A 124 -7.70 -11.32 3.89
CA GLN A 124 -7.59 -12.74 4.21
C GLN A 124 -7.01 -13.60 3.07
N THR A 125 -7.82 -14.51 2.54
CA THR A 125 -7.42 -15.47 1.50
C THR A 125 -7.39 -14.90 0.08
N LEU A 126 -7.78 -13.64 -0.11
CA LEU A 126 -7.79 -12.97 -1.42
C LEU A 126 -6.44 -12.35 -1.81
N VAL A 127 -5.42 -12.51 -0.96
CA VAL A 127 -4.07 -12.00 -1.22
C VAL A 127 -3.03 -13.06 -0.97
N LYS A 128 -1.95 -13.05 -1.73
CA LYS A 128 -0.80 -13.93 -1.52
C LYS A 128 -0.13 -13.66 -0.17
N LYS A 129 0.02 -12.38 0.17
CA LYS A 129 0.69 -11.92 1.37
C LYS A 129 0.04 -10.64 1.88
N SER A 130 -0.10 -10.54 3.19
CA SER A 130 -0.46 -9.31 3.90
C SER A 130 0.60 -9.03 4.94
N VAL A 131 1.12 -7.81 4.96
CA VAL A 131 2.20 -7.38 5.85
C VAL A 131 1.77 -6.10 6.55
N ASN A 132 1.98 -6.05 7.86
CA ASN A 132 1.83 -4.84 8.65
C ASN A 132 3.21 -4.33 9.04
N LEU A 133 3.66 -3.23 8.43
CA LEU A 133 4.97 -2.65 8.70
C LEU A 133 4.96 -1.90 10.03
N PRO A 134 5.96 -2.08 10.90
CA PRO A 134 6.04 -1.39 12.17
C PRO A 134 6.34 0.11 11.98
N GLU A 135 6.00 0.91 12.99
CA GLU A 135 6.66 2.20 13.17
C GLU A 135 8.10 1.96 13.61
N ILE A 136 9.05 2.65 12.98
CA ILE A 136 10.46 2.49 13.28
C ILE A 136 10.90 3.56 14.27
N HIS A 137 11.16 3.15 15.51
CA HIS A 137 11.67 3.99 16.59
C HIS A 137 13.07 3.54 17.03
N THR A 138 13.41 2.26 16.80
CA THR A 138 14.66 1.62 17.22
C THR A 138 15.32 0.90 16.04
N GLU A 139 16.58 0.49 16.21
CA GLU A 139 17.27 -0.36 15.22
C GLU A 139 16.62 -1.74 15.11
N GLU A 140 16.03 -2.25 16.19
CA GLU A 140 15.30 -3.51 16.18
C GLU A 140 14.03 -3.43 15.34
N ASP A 141 13.27 -2.32 15.43
CA ASP A 141 12.11 -2.08 14.57
C ASP A 141 12.50 -2.01 13.10
N GLU A 142 13.63 -1.37 12.80
CA GLU A 142 14.17 -1.28 11.45
C GLU A 142 14.55 -2.65 10.90
N TRP A 143 15.25 -3.44 11.70
CA TRP A 143 15.60 -4.82 11.33
C TRP A 143 14.35 -5.66 11.09
N TYR A 144 13.35 -5.56 11.97
CA TYR A 144 12.08 -6.29 11.81
C TYR A 144 11.31 -5.85 10.56
N CYS A 145 11.27 -4.55 10.28
CA CYS A 145 10.68 -4.03 9.06
C CYS A 145 11.35 -4.60 7.80
N ASN A 146 12.68 -4.64 7.79
CA ASN A 146 13.45 -5.24 6.70
C ASN A 146 13.15 -6.74 6.54
N CYS A 147 13.06 -7.49 7.63
CA CYS A 147 12.68 -8.91 7.58
C CYS A 147 11.30 -9.11 6.97
N LEU A 148 10.31 -8.29 7.35
CA LEU A 148 8.95 -8.37 6.80
C LEU A 148 8.92 -8.07 5.30
N LEU A 149 9.62 -7.03 4.86
CA LEU A 149 9.71 -6.67 3.44
C LEU A 149 10.43 -7.75 2.64
N TYR A 150 11.57 -8.25 3.13
CA TYR A 150 12.33 -9.32 2.48
C TYR A 150 11.51 -10.61 2.33
N THR A 151 10.81 -11.04 3.39
CA THR A 151 9.97 -12.25 3.32
C THR A 151 8.74 -12.06 2.44
N SER A 152 8.30 -10.83 2.22
CA SER A 152 7.20 -10.52 1.30
C SER A 152 7.65 -10.53 -0.15
N ASP A 153 8.91 -10.20 -0.39
CA ASP A 153 9.57 -10.23 -1.68
C ASP A 153 9.75 -11.68 -2.20
N ALA A 154 10.04 -12.60 -1.29
CA ALA A 154 10.26 -14.01 -1.62
C ALA A 154 8.95 -14.82 -1.84
N ALA A 155 7.77 -14.22 -1.67
CA ALA A 155 6.47 -14.90 -1.78
C ALA A 155 5.79 -14.64 -3.13
#